data_a9674bbdf5e6827a0db1c24d3d60e99a
#
_entry.id   a9674bbdf5e6827a0db1c24d3d60e99a
#
_cell.length_a   1.000
_cell.length_b   1.000
_cell.length_c   1.000
_cell.angle_alpha   90.00
_cell.angle_beta   90.00
_cell.angle_gamma   90.00
#
_symmetry.space_group_name_H-M   'P 1'
#
loop_
_entity.id
_entity.type
_entity.pdbx_description
1 polymer ?
#
loop_
_entity_poly.entity_id
_entity_poly.type
_entity_poly.pdbx_seq_one_letter_code
_entity_poly.pdbx_strand_id
1 'polypeptide(L)'
;MRIFKLTLLLLLVISCKQKKQEIEPELKTENQKSEIITEEEQMKIVMDSIYEIYKKGKVEKFNWDLVFNKADEYRKVSETYSDKKLIPKDFLEFSQKFISDSEFQKAHIDFENLIAVVGACEETFVLKEDNWVVDDWNFISEIGIDKEWENTFHFSDNIFFSEYKLKEVGTLTMLGFEKINGKWNLTLLFQNDC
;
A
#
# COMPACT_ATOMS: atom_id res chain seq x y z
N MET A 1 14.01 -4.44 -12.57
CA MET A 1 13.49 -5.53 -13.41
C MET A 1 12.84 -6.59 -12.53
N ARG A 2 11.73 -6.29 -11.87
CA ARG A 2 10.91 -7.22 -11.03
C ARG A 2 9.43 -6.81 -10.97
N ILE A 3 8.86 -6.42 -12.11
CA ILE A 3 7.41 -6.12 -12.27
C ILE A 3 6.61 -7.39 -12.65
N PHE A 4 7.14 -8.60 -12.42
CA PHE A 4 6.66 -9.84 -13.04
C PHE A 4 5.82 -10.75 -12.14
N LYS A 5 5.23 -10.29 -11.05
CA LYS A 5 4.43 -11.18 -10.18
C LYS A 5 2.94 -10.83 -10.03
N LEU A 6 2.45 -9.75 -10.61
CA LEU A 6 1.03 -9.40 -10.50
C LEU A 6 0.13 -10.02 -11.59
N THR A 7 0.68 -10.65 -12.62
CA THR A 7 -0.06 -11.17 -13.78
C THR A 7 -0.51 -12.63 -13.68
N LEU A 8 -0.25 -13.34 -12.58
CA LEU A 8 -0.53 -14.78 -12.52
C LEU A 8 -1.84 -15.17 -11.82
N LEU A 9 -2.61 -14.24 -11.27
CA LEU A 9 -3.84 -14.58 -10.54
C LEU A 9 -5.14 -14.46 -11.35
N LEU A 10 -5.09 -14.01 -12.60
CA LEU A 10 -6.30 -13.78 -13.43
C LEU A 10 -6.58 -14.88 -14.46
N LEU A 11 -5.84 -15.98 -14.50
CA LEU A 11 -5.97 -17.02 -15.54
C LEU A 11 -6.53 -18.37 -15.10
N LEU A 12 -7.13 -18.51 -13.92
CA LEU A 12 -7.63 -19.81 -13.44
C LEU A 12 -9.14 -20.01 -13.44
N VAL A 13 -9.92 -19.24 -14.14
CA VAL A 13 -11.40 -19.43 -14.15
C VAL A 13 -11.99 -19.63 -15.54
N ILE A 14 -11.33 -20.32 -16.46
CA ILE A 14 -12.02 -20.84 -17.66
C ILE A 14 -11.48 -22.23 -17.99
N SER A 15 -11.98 -23.25 -17.32
CA SER A 15 -11.91 -24.63 -17.78
C SER A 15 -13.20 -25.35 -17.42
N CYS A 16 -14.26 -25.11 -18.16
CA CYS A 16 -15.41 -26.01 -18.21
C CYS A 16 -15.46 -26.72 -19.55
N LYS A 17 -15.29 -28.04 -19.48
CA LYS A 17 -15.55 -28.98 -20.57
C LYS A 17 -16.99 -28.85 -21.04
N GLN A 18 -17.18 -28.62 -22.33
CA GLN A 18 -18.45 -28.95 -22.99
C GLN A 18 -18.27 -29.93 -24.12
N LYS A 19 -19.14 -30.95 -24.10
CA LYS A 19 -19.31 -31.98 -25.13
C LYS A 19 -19.85 -31.37 -26.43
N LYS A 20 -19.38 -31.90 -27.54
CA LYS A 20 -19.88 -31.66 -28.89
C LYS A 20 -21.37 -31.95 -29.01
N GLN A 21 -22.09 -31.02 -29.61
CA GLN A 21 -23.21 -31.27 -30.47
C GLN A 21 -23.14 -30.28 -31.65
N GLU A 22 -23.04 -30.85 -32.85
CA GLU A 22 -23.11 -30.16 -34.14
C GLU A 22 -24.51 -29.63 -34.36
N ILE A 23 -24.67 -28.35 -34.54
CA ILE A 23 -25.75 -27.74 -35.33
C ILE A 23 -25.16 -26.45 -35.90
N GLU A 24 -24.93 -26.44 -37.23
CA GLU A 24 -24.73 -25.19 -37.94
C GLU A 24 -25.99 -24.38 -37.99
N PRO A 25 -25.94 -23.08 -37.72
CA PRO A 25 -26.36 -22.11 -38.72
C PRO A 25 -25.39 -20.93 -38.84
N GLU A 26 -25.26 -20.46 -40.06
CA GLU A 26 -24.52 -19.24 -40.43
C GLU A 26 -24.86 -18.08 -39.46
N LEU A 27 -23.86 -17.63 -38.69
CA LEU A 27 -23.95 -16.37 -37.97
C LEU A 27 -22.90 -15.43 -38.47
N LYS A 28 -23.34 -14.32 -39.03
CA LYS A 28 -22.55 -13.19 -39.45
C LYS A 28 -21.59 -12.79 -38.36
N THR A 29 -20.31 -12.91 -38.64
CA THR A 29 -19.22 -12.48 -37.75
C THR A 29 -19.20 -10.96 -37.72
N GLU A 30 -19.87 -10.33 -36.80
CA GLU A 30 -19.50 -8.99 -36.35
C GLU A 30 -18.17 -9.12 -35.64
N ASN A 31 -17.12 -8.64 -36.27
CA ASN A 31 -15.79 -8.46 -35.69
C ASN A 31 -15.89 -7.44 -34.53
N GLN A 32 -16.22 -7.88 -33.32
CA GLN A 32 -15.85 -7.15 -32.12
C GLN A 32 -14.33 -7.30 -31.96
N LYS A 33 -13.63 -6.32 -32.46
CA LYS A 33 -12.21 -6.09 -32.21
C LYS A 33 -12.11 -5.77 -30.72
N SER A 34 -11.86 -6.78 -29.88
CA SER A 34 -11.47 -6.54 -28.50
C SER A 34 -10.14 -5.80 -28.57
N GLU A 35 -10.14 -4.50 -28.31
CA GLU A 35 -8.92 -3.74 -28.12
C GLU A 35 -8.19 -4.38 -26.95
N ILE A 36 -7.03 -4.93 -27.26
CA ILE A 36 -6.11 -5.44 -26.23
C ILE A 36 -5.51 -4.20 -25.58
N ILE A 37 -6.02 -3.86 -24.41
CA ILE A 37 -5.50 -2.76 -23.57
C ILE A 37 -4.07 -3.16 -23.16
N THR A 38 -3.10 -2.29 -23.38
CA THR A 38 -1.71 -2.52 -22.99
C THR A 38 -1.55 -2.49 -21.47
N GLU A 39 -0.48 -3.10 -20.94
CA GLU A 39 -0.17 -3.04 -19.50
C GLU A 39 -0.01 -1.59 -19.02
N GLU A 40 0.55 -0.71 -19.84
CA GLU A 40 0.70 0.72 -19.54
C GLU A 40 -0.65 1.44 -19.46
N GLU A 41 -1.57 1.15 -20.36
CA GLU A 41 -2.94 1.69 -20.32
C GLU A 41 -3.71 1.18 -19.10
N GLN A 42 -3.55 -0.09 -18.73
CA GLN A 42 -4.16 -0.65 -17.51
C GLN A 42 -3.60 0.02 -16.26
N MET A 43 -2.29 0.19 -16.17
CA MET A 43 -1.62 0.88 -15.05
C MET A 43 -2.15 2.32 -14.92
N LYS A 44 -2.25 3.04 -16.03
CA LYS A 44 -2.80 4.41 -16.05
C LYS A 44 -4.23 4.46 -15.53
N ILE A 45 -5.11 3.55 -15.96
CA ILE A 45 -6.49 3.49 -15.48
C ILE A 45 -6.55 3.28 -13.96
N VAL A 46 -5.69 2.40 -13.42
CA VAL A 46 -5.61 2.15 -11.98
C VAL A 46 -5.12 3.39 -11.24
N MET A 47 -4.06 4.03 -11.71
CA MET A 47 -3.52 5.25 -11.10
C MET A 47 -4.51 6.41 -11.13
N ASP A 48 -5.20 6.62 -12.25
CA ASP A 48 -6.25 7.64 -12.37
C ASP A 48 -7.40 7.35 -11.39
N SER A 49 -7.77 6.10 -11.20
CA SER A 49 -8.81 5.69 -10.24
C SER A 49 -8.39 5.95 -8.79
N ILE A 50 -7.15 5.64 -8.42
CA ILE A 50 -6.60 5.93 -7.09
C ILE A 50 -6.55 7.44 -6.85
N TYR A 51 -6.09 8.20 -7.84
CA TYR A 51 -6.05 9.66 -7.75
C TYR A 51 -7.42 10.27 -7.50
N GLU A 52 -8.49 9.82 -8.20
CA GLU A 52 -9.84 10.32 -7.97
C GLU A 52 -10.38 9.98 -6.57
N ILE A 53 -9.91 8.89 -5.96
CA ILE A 53 -10.23 8.56 -4.56
C ILE A 53 -9.49 9.52 -3.61
N TYR A 54 -8.18 9.70 -3.80
CA TYR A 54 -7.36 10.59 -2.97
C TYR A 54 -7.80 12.04 -3.04
N LYS A 55 -8.25 12.49 -4.20
CA LYS A 55 -8.74 13.85 -4.45
C LYS A 55 -9.89 14.28 -3.51
N LYS A 56 -10.66 13.33 -2.97
CA LYS A 56 -11.66 13.61 -1.94
C LYS A 56 -11.05 14.16 -0.65
N GLY A 57 -9.82 13.81 -0.38
CA GLY A 57 -9.05 14.28 0.77
C GLY A 57 -8.09 15.42 0.49
N LYS A 58 -8.13 16.04 -0.70
CA LYS A 58 -7.24 17.15 -1.05
C LYS A 58 -7.40 18.32 -0.10
N VAL A 59 -6.27 18.84 0.38
CA VAL A 59 -6.23 20.00 1.27
C VAL A 59 -5.26 21.06 0.70
N GLU A 60 -5.62 22.35 0.87
CA GLU A 60 -4.75 23.46 0.47
C GLU A 60 -3.62 23.71 1.48
N LYS A 61 -3.86 23.37 2.75
CA LYS A 61 -2.89 23.52 3.83
C LYS A 61 -2.99 22.34 4.77
N PHE A 62 -1.84 21.80 5.14
CA PHE A 62 -1.72 20.74 6.12
C PHE A 62 -0.70 21.14 7.19
N ASN A 63 -0.97 20.77 8.44
CA ASN A 63 -0.02 20.97 9.52
C ASN A 63 0.97 19.81 9.58
N TRP A 64 2.12 19.96 8.93
CA TRP A 64 3.16 18.95 8.85
C TRP A 64 3.77 18.57 10.20
N ASP A 65 3.69 19.47 11.20
CA ASP A 65 4.16 19.17 12.56
C ASP A 65 3.43 17.97 13.17
N LEU A 66 2.20 17.68 12.76
CA LEU A 66 1.47 16.48 13.22
C LEU A 66 2.19 15.19 12.84
N VAL A 67 2.64 15.11 11.58
CA VAL A 67 3.38 13.94 11.06
C VAL A 67 4.73 13.80 11.75
N PHE A 68 5.52 14.88 11.73
CA PHE A 68 6.90 14.83 12.20
C PHE A 68 6.99 14.66 13.73
N ASN A 69 6.10 15.29 14.49
CA ASN A 69 6.03 15.09 15.94
C ASN A 69 5.65 13.64 16.27
N LYS A 70 4.69 13.05 15.53
CA LYS A 70 4.31 11.64 15.73
C LYS A 70 5.46 10.70 15.37
N ALA A 71 6.16 10.93 14.26
CA ALA A 71 7.35 10.18 13.88
C ALA A 71 8.47 10.29 14.94
N ASP A 72 8.68 11.49 15.51
CA ASP A 72 9.67 11.71 16.57
C ASP A 72 9.29 11.00 17.88
N GLU A 73 8.00 10.89 18.19
CA GLU A 73 7.54 10.06 19.32
C GLU A 73 7.94 8.59 19.11
N TYR A 74 7.74 8.04 17.90
CA TYR A 74 8.11 6.68 17.57
C TYR A 74 9.61 6.43 17.59
N ARG A 75 10.42 7.34 17.07
CA ARG A 75 11.89 7.24 17.09
C ARG A 75 12.48 7.19 18.51
N LYS A 76 11.76 7.74 19.50
CA LYS A 76 12.20 7.73 20.90
C LYS A 76 12.03 6.39 21.61
N VAL A 77 11.29 5.44 21.05
CA VAL A 77 10.98 4.17 21.76
C VAL A 77 12.12 3.16 21.72
N SER A 78 13.00 3.25 20.71
CA SER A 78 14.15 2.35 20.56
C SER A 78 15.24 2.98 19.70
N GLU A 79 16.35 2.24 19.52
CA GLU A 79 17.35 2.54 18.52
C GLU A 79 16.82 2.28 17.11
N THR A 80 17.48 2.83 16.10
CA THR A 80 17.20 2.59 14.70
C THR A 80 17.78 1.24 14.27
N TYR A 81 16.98 0.41 13.65
CA TYR A 81 17.34 -0.90 13.13
C TYR A 81 17.17 -0.97 11.60
N SER A 82 17.99 -1.79 10.95
CA SER A 82 17.91 -2.07 9.50
C SER A 82 17.92 -3.58 9.18
N ASP A 83 18.14 -4.45 10.18
CA ASP A 83 18.07 -5.91 10.00
C ASP A 83 16.67 -6.43 10.33
N LYS A 84 15.92 -6.83 9.30
CA LYS A 84 14.56 -7.37 9.43
C LYS A 84 14.42 -8.58 10.34
N LYS A 85 15.52 -9.27 10.68
CA LYS A 85 15.51 -10.39 11.65
C LYS A 85 15.20 -9.92 13.07
N LEU A 86 15.37 -8.64 13.34
CA LEU A 86 15.10 -8.04 14.64
C LEU A 86 13.63 -7.66 14.83
N ILE A 87 12.82 -7.71 13.77
CA ILE A 87 11.40 -7.37 13.84
C ILE A 87 10.67 -8.37 14.74
N PRO A 88 9.87 -7.90 15.73
CA PRO A 88 9.12 -8.78 16.62
C PRO A 88 8.21 -9.75 15.85
N LYS A 89 8.17 -11.00 16.30
CA LYS A 89 7.45 -12.07 15.60
C LYS A 89 5.94 -11.79 15.51
N ASP A 90 5.35 -11.28 16.56
CA ASP A 90 3.92 -10.93 16.59
C ASP A 90 3.57 -9.80 15.63
N PHE A 91 4.48 -8.84 15.42
CA PHE A 91 4.31 -7.81 14.40
C PHE A 91 4.47 -8.38 12.98
N LEU A 92 5.41 -9.31 12.76
CA LEU A 92 5.56 -9.98 11.46
C LEU A 92 4.29 -10.76 11.07
N GLU A 93 3.70 -11.51 12.01
CA GLU A 93 2.46 -12.25 11.78
C GLU A 93 1.29 -11.30 11.48
N PHE A 94 1.20 -10.20 12.23
CA PHE A 94 0.22 -9.14 11.97
C PHE A 94 0.40 -8.51 10.60
N SER A 95 1.62 -8.07 10.26
CA SER A 95 1.91 -7.34 9.02
C SER A 95 1.61 -8.17 7.77
N GLN A 96 1.90 -9.47 7.79
CA GLN A 96 1.57 -10.39 6.69
C GLN A 96 0.07 -10.41 6.41
N LYS A 97 -0.76 -10.46 7.46
CA LYS A 97 -2.21 -10.44 7.33
C LYS A 97 -2.73 -9.06 6.94
N PHE A 98 -2.16 -8.00 7.52
CA PHE A 98 -2.52 -6.61 7.21
C PHE A 98 -2.33 -6.27 5.73
N ILE A 99 -1.27 -6.80 5.09
CA ILE A 99 -0.96 -6.57 3.68
C ILE A 99 -1.82 -7.45 2.75
N SER A 100 -2.19 -8.67 3.17
CA SER A 100 -2.82 -9.67 2.29
C SER A 100 -4.35 -9.71 2.37
N ASP A 101 -4.96 -9.09 3.37
CA ASP A 101 -6.39 -9.17 3.66
C ASP A 101 -6.96 -7.75 3.84
N SER A 102 -7.71 -7.28 2.85
CA SER A 102 -8.25 -5.91 2.81
C SER A 102 -9.26 -5.61 3.93
N GLU A 103 -10.04 -6.59 4.35
CA GLU A 103 -10.99 -6.42 5.45
C GLU A 103 -10.25 -6.36 6.79
N PHE A 104 -9.24 -7.21 6.94
CA PHE A 104 -8.36 -7.15 8.11
C PHE A 104 -7.60 -5.83 8.17
N GLN A 105 -7.08 -5.33 7.04
CA GLN A 105 -6.40 -4.04 6.98
C GLN A 105 -7.30 -2.93 7.50
N LYS A 106 -8.51 -2.78 6.95
CA LYS A 106 -9.47 -1.75 7.38
C LYS A 106 -9.85 -1.86 8.85
N ALA A 107 -10.01 -3.09 9.36
CA ALA A 107 -10.35 -3.32 10.77
C ALA A 107 -9.20 -3.02 11.75
N HIS A 108 -7.97 -2.81 11.23
CA HIS A 108 -6.77 -2.51 11.99
C HIS A 108 -6.16 -1.16 11.61
N ILE A 109 -7.00 -0.21 11.23
CA ILE A 109 -6.68 1.20 11.05
C ILE A 109 -7.48 1.99 12.09
N ASP A 110 -6.79 2.77 12.90
CA ASP A 110 -7.44 3.68 13.85
C ASP A 110 -7.83 4.98 13.17
N PHE A 111 -8.87 4.94 12.32
CA PHE A 111 -9.31 6.09 11.55
C PHE A 111 -9.68 7.32 12.38
N GLU A 112 -10.00 7.15 13.66
CA GLU A 112 -10.30 8.25 14.58
C GLU A 112 -9.04 9.07 14.90
N ASN A 113 -7.89 8.38 15.11
CA ASN A 113 -6.62 9.01 15.48
C ASN A 113 -5.55 8.90 14.39
N LEU A 114 -5.90 8.38 13.20
CA LEU A 114 -4.98 8.21 12.10
C LEU A 114 -4.46 9.55 11.60
N ILE A 115 -3.14 9.65 11.50
CA ILE A 115 -2.47 10.69 10.71
C ILE A 115 -2.04 10.03 9.40
N ALA A 116 -2.82 10.24 8.33
CA ALA A 116 -2.50 9.68 7.03
C ALA A 116 -2.49 10.75 5.95
N VAL A 117 -1.32 10.95 5.33
CA VAL A 117 -1.08 12.01 4.36
C VAL A 117 -0.23 11.50 3.21
N VAL A 118 -0.70 11.77 2.01
CA VAL A 118 0.05 11.54 0.77
C VAL A 118 0.35 12.90 0.12
N GLY A 119 1.61 13.16 -0.12
CA GLY A 119 2.11 14.32 -0.86
C GLY A 119 2.48 13.89 -2.29
N ALA A 120 1.92 14.55 -3.29
CA ALA A 120 2.25 14.36 -4.69
C ALA A 120 2.59 15.73 -5.29
N CYS A 121 3.88 16.08 -5.24
CA CYS A 121 4.47 17.34 -5.74
C CYS A 121 3.77 18.59 -5.19
N GLU A 122 2.80 19.15 -5.87
CA GLU A 122 2.10 20.36 -5.46
C GLU A 122 0.80 20.10 -4.69
N GLU A 123 0.44 18.84 -4.52
CA GLU A 123 -0.83 18.43 -3.94
C GLU A 123 -0.63 17.65 -2.63
N THR A 124 -1.54 17.85 -1.69
CA THR A 124 -1.56 17.15 -0.41
C THR A 124 -2.92 16.53 -0.20
N PHE A 125 -2.94 15.24 0.14
CA PHE A 125 -4.16 14.47 0.37
C PHE A 125 -4.14 13.91 1.79
N VAL A 126 -5.18 14.19 2.56
CA VAL A 126 -5.41 13.58 3.87
C VAL A 126 -6.31 12.36 3.67
N LEU A 127 -5.83 11.19 4.10
CA LEU A 127 -6.58 9.95 3.97
C LEU A 127 -7.43 9.70 5.23
N LYS A 128 -8.66 9.25 4.98
CA LYS A 128 -9.66 8.90 5.98
C LYS A 128 -10.37 7.62 5.52
N GLU A 129 -11.31 7.14 6.31
CA GLU A 129 -12.06 5.92 6.00
C GLU A 129 -12.77 5.96 4.64
N ASP A 130 -13.34 7.11 4.26
CA ASP A 130 -14.15 7.29 3.04
C ASP A 130 -13.32 7.46 1.75
N ASN A 131 -12.01 7.73 1.88
CA ASN A 131 -11.08 7.82 0.76
C ASN A 131 -9.83 6.94 0.94
N TRP A 132 -9.90 5.94 1.81
CA TRP A 132 -8.85 4.96 2.00
C TRP A 132 -8.74 4.02 0.81
N VAL A 133 -7.55 3.87 0.27
CA VAL A 133 -7.21 2.85 -0.71
C VAL A 133 -6.44 1.74 -0.01
N VAL A 134 -6.89 0.50 -0.18
CA VAL A 134 -6.19 -0.65 0.37
C VAL A 134 -4.83 -0.77 -0.29
N ASP A 135 -3.79 -0.80 0.53
CA ASP A 135 -2.40 -0.93 0.09
C ASP A 135 -1.90 -2.35 0.39
N ASP A 136 -1.36 -3.01 -0.61
CA ASP A 136 -0.75 -4.35 -0.52
C ASP A 136 0.79 -4.29 -0.52
N TRP A 137 1.37 -3.10 -0.40
CA TRP A 137 2.80 -2.91 -0.37
C TRP A 137 3.46 -3.60 0.83
N ASN A 138 4.33 -4.56 0.54
CA ASN A 138 5.05 -5.29 1.56
C ASN A 138 6.29 -4.54 2.02
N PHE A 139 6.09 -3.48 2.82
CA PHE A 139 7.16 -2.64 3.37
C PHE A 139 8.19 -3.42 4.21
N ILE A 140 7.79 -4.55 4.83
CA ILE A 140 8.70 -5.42 5.58
C ILE A 140 9.69 -6.12 4.66
N SER A 141 9.27 -6.55 3.46
CA SER A 141 10.15 -7.25 2.54
C SER A 141 11.29 -6.38 2.01
N GLU A 142 11.07 -5.08 1.96
CA GLU A 142 12.03 -4.11 1.43
C GLU A 142 13.14 -3.73 2.44
N ILE A 143 12.97 -4.05 3.74
CA ILE A 143 13.98 -3.73 4.76
C ILE A 143 15.30 -4.43 4.44
N GLY A 144 16.34 -3.62 4.25
CA GLY A 144 17.72 -4.06 4.04
C GLY A 144 18.03 -4.66 2.66
N ILE A 145 17.14 -4.57 1.68
CA ILE A 145 17.34 -5.18 0.35
C ILE A 145 17.95 -4.22 -0.66
N ASP A 146 17.54 -2.95 -0.63
CA ASP A 146 17.91 -1.99 -1.66
C ASP A 146 19.07 -1.09 -1.20
N LYS A 147 20.03 -0.84 -2.13
CA LYS A 147 21.17 0.05 -1.85
C LYS A 147 20.85 1.53 -2.07
N GLU A 148 19.87 1.83 -2.89
CA GLU A 148 19.41 3.19 -3.19
C GLU A 148 18.47 3.70 -2.11
N TRP A 149 17.74 2.79 -1.47
CA TRP A 149 16.81 3.09 -0.40
C TRP A 149 17.45 2.84 0.97
N GLU A 150 17.20 3.75 1.89
CA GLU A 150 17.45 3.55 3.32
C GLU A 150 16.11 3.14 3.96
N ASN A 151 16.04 1.91 4.41
CA ASN A 151 14.86 1.38 5.07
C ASN A 151 15.23 0.97 6.49
N THR A 152 14.67 1.68 7.46
CA THR A 152 14.93 1.51 8.88
C THR A 152 13.64 1.37 9.66
N PHE A 153 13.75 0.86 10.88
CA PHE A 153 12.60 0.75 11.76
C PHE A 153 12.98 0.92 13.24
N HIS A 154 11.97 1.23 14.03
CA HIS A 154 11.98 1.32 15.49
C HIS A 154 10.88 0.44 16.05
N PHE A 155 11.08 -0.14 17.22
CA PHE A 155 10.03 -0.94 17.85
C PHE A 155 10.13 -0.95 19.38
N SER A 156 8.98 -1.18 20.00
CA SER A 156 8.83 -1.54 21.40
C SER A 156 7.71 -2.58 21.53
N ASP A 157 7.33 -2.95 22.75
CA ASP A 157 6.23 -3.89 22.97
C ASP A 157 4.89 -3.43 22.35
N ASN A 158 4.70 -2.12 22.19
CA ASN A 158 3.45 -1.51 21.75
C ASN A 158 3.57 -0.62 20.49
N ILE A 159 4.75 -0.44 19.94
CA ILE A 159 4.99 0.44 18.80
C ILE A 159 5.88 -0.27 17.78
N PHE A 160 5.51 -0.16 16.50
CA PHE A 160 6.37 -0.43 15.38
C PHE A 160 6.31 0.76 14.42
N PHE A 161 7.46 1.29 14.06
CA PHE A 161 7.58 2.42 13.15
C PHE A 161 8.64 2.13 12.10
N SER A 162 8.30 2.31 10.82
CA SER A 162 9.21 2.10 9.69
C SER A 162 9.36 3.39 8.89
N GLU A 163 10.58 3.64 8.44
CA GLU A 163 10.93 4.73 7.54
C GLU A 163 11.60 4.16 6.29
N TYR A 164 11.11 4.60 5.14
CA TYR A 164 11.59 4.21 3.84
C TYR A 164 11.92 5.47 3.04
N LYS A 165 13.22 5.67 2.77
CA LYS A 165 13.73 6.92 2.23
C LYS A 165 14.65 6.66 1.05
N LEU A 166 14.42 7.31 -0.08
CA LEU A 166 15.35 7.32 -1.21
C LEU A 166 16.46 8.34 -0.95
N LYS A 167 17.73 7.89 -1.01
CA LYS A 167 18.90 8.68 -0.55
C LYS A 167 19.14 9.96 -1.34
N GLU A 168 18.86 9.95 -2.64
CA GLU A 168 19.18 11.04 -3.55
C GLU A 168 18.00 11.95 -3.91
N VAL A 169 16.79 11.55 -3.55
CA VAL A 169 15.54 12.25 -3.87
C VAL A 169 14.75 12.41 -2.58
N GLY A 170 13.94 13.45 -2.46
CA GLY A 170 13.18 13.74 -1.24
C GLY A 170 12.04 12.76 -0.89
N THR A 171 11.95 11.63 -1.60
CA THR A 171 10.90 10.62 -1.36
C THR A 171 11.07 9.97 0.01
N LEU A 172 10.00 10.00 0.80
CA LEU A 172 9.95 9.46 2.15
C LEU A 172 8.59 8.83 2.41
N THR A 173 8.60 7.56 2.83
CA THR A 173 7.41 6.91 3.37
C THR A 173 7.63 6.55 4.83
N MET A 174 6.65 6.83 5.68
CA MET A 174 6.66 6.48 7.09
C MET A 174 5.38 5.72 7.44
N LEU A 175 5.53 4.62 8.16
CA LEU A 175 4.44 3.77 8.63
C LEU A 175 4.58 3.57 10.15
N GLY A 176 3.57 3.96 10.90
CA GLY A 176 3.52 3.81 12.36
C GLY A 176 2.34 2.97 12.80
N PHE A 177 2.62 1.96 13.63
CA PHE A 177 1.63 1.07 14.21
C PHE A 177 1.71 1.10 15.72
N GLU A 178 0.55 1.09 16.37
CA GLU A 178 0.43 1.02 17.84
C GLU A 178 -0.44 -0.16 18.27
N LYS A 179 -0.13 -0.74 19.42
CA LYS A 179 -1.04 -1.69 20.08
C LYS A 179 -2.09 -0.94 20.89
N ILE A 180 -3.30 -0.89 20.34
CA ILE A 180 -4.48 -0.33 21.01
C ILE A 180 -5.32 -1.51 21.52
N ASN A 181 -5.55 -1.57 22.84
CA ASN A 181 -6.24 -2.69 23.48
C ASN A 181 -5.65 -4.07 23.11
N GLY A 182 -4.31 -4.13 23.02
CA GLY A 182 -3.58 -5.38 22.70
C GLY A 182 -3.58 -5.79 21.22
N LYS A 183 -4.12 -4.97 20.32
CA LYS A 183 -4.16 -5.21 18.87
C LYS A 183 -3.35 -4.14 18.15
N TRP A 184 -2.55 -4.56 17.19
CA TRP A 184 -1.84 -3.66 16.30
C TRP A 184 -2.80 -2.88 15.39
N ASN A 185 -2.63 -1.57 15.29
CA ASN A 185 -3.39 -0.68 14.43
C ASN A 185 -2.46 0.31 13.75
N LEU A 186 -2.72 0.62 12.47
CA LEU A 186 -2.05 1.70 11.76
C LEU A 186 -2.54 3.04 12.31
N THR A 187 -1.61 3.91 12.71
CA THR A 187 -1.87 5.22 13.31
C THR A 187 -1.11 6.34 12.62
N LEU A 188 -0.10 6.00 11.81
CA LEU A 188 0.62 6.96 10.97
C LEU A 188 0.88 6.35 9.59
N LEU A 189 0.48 7.05 8.54
CA LEU A 189 0.92 6.87 7.16
C LEU A 189 1.35 8.22 6.61
N PHE A 190 2.57 8.31 6.19
CA PHE A 190 3.08 9.46 5.43
C PHE A 190 3.78 8.95 4.20
N GLN A 191 3.41 9.48 3.05
CA GLN A 191 4.08 9.21 1.79
C GLN A 191 4.30 10.54 1.07
N ASN A 192 5.53 10.79 0.66
CA ASN A 192 5.89 11.92 -0.17
C ASN A 192 6.71 11.43 -1.36
N ASP A 193 6.19 11.63 -2.56
CA ASP A 193 6.76 11.14 -3.81
C ASP A 193 7.43 12.27 -4.62
N CYS A 194 7.78 13.34 -3.94
CA CYS A 194 8.47 14.49 -4.48
C CYS A 194 9.69 14.83 -3.66
#